data_996d348a4adbd88955371a6d8f698fa6
#
_entry.id   996d348a4adbd88955371a6d8f698fa6
#
_cell.length_a   1.000
_cell.length_b   1.000
_cell.length_c   1.000
_cell.angle_alpha   90.00
_cell.angle_beta   90.00
_cell.angle_gamma   90.00
#
_symmetry.space_group_name_H-M   'P 1'
#
loop_
_entity.id
_entity.type
_entity.pdbx_description
1 polymer ?
#
loop_
_entity_poly.entity_id
_entity_poly.type
_entity_poly.pdbx_seq_one_letter_code
_entity_poly.pdbx_strand_id
1 'polypeptide(L)'
;MISMTVELRNIEGTQAALGWAGGHTIVVDRPEGKAGGMGLGFNGGQLLALAIGGCFCNDLRYAADEMGARLGRIAVAVTLQLEGTPLIATAATMTVSCDAMDGADPRPIVERARTIS
;
A
#
# COMPACT_ATOMS: atom_id res chain seq x y z
N MET A 1 12.38 12.30 -14.72
CA MET A 1 11.37 12.49 -13.69
C MET A 1 10.09 11.77 -14.08
N ILE A 2 9.44 11.13 -13.12
CA ILE A 2 8.17 10.43 -13.33
C ILE A 2 7.10 11.17 -12.54
N SER A 3 5.96 11.44 -13.16
CA SER A 3 4.82 12.05 -12.50
C SER A 3 3.64 11.10 -12.56
N MET A 4 2.89 11.02 -11.47
CA MET A 4 1.67 10.23 -11.39
C MET A 4 0.57 11.12 -10.84
N THR A 5 -0.61 11.06 -11.43
CA THR A 5 -1.75 11.87 -11.01
C THR A 5 -2.92 10.96 -10.68
N VAL A 6 -3.54 11.23 -9.55
CA VAL A 6 -4.81 10.61 -9.17
C VAL A 6 -5.85 11.69 -9.05
N GLU A 7 -7.10 11.34 -9.24
CA GLU A 7 -8.21 12.26 -9.12
C GLU A 7 -9.24 11.71 -8.16
N LEU A 8 -9.94 12.61 -7.47
CA LEU A 8 -11.00 12.24 -6.54
C LEU A 8 -12.19 13.18 -6.73
N ARG A 9 -13.37 12.61 -6.60
CA ARG A 9 -14.64 13.38 -6.59
C ARG A 9 -15.58 12.77 -5.55
N ASN A 10 -16.43 13.58 -4.98
CA ASN A 10 -17.45 13.07 -4.07
C ASN A 10 -18.41 12.14 -4.81
N ILE A 11 -18.92 11.16 -4.09
CA ILE A 11 -19.96 10.26 -4.59
C ILE A 11 -21.31 10.88 -4.20
N GLU A 12 -22.13 11.21 -5.17
CA GLU A 12 -23.42 11.83 -4.94
C GLU A 12 -24.29 10.96 -4.02
N GLY A 13 -24.98 11.58 -3.09
CA GLY A 13 -25.80 10.90 -2.10
C GLY A 13 -25.02 10.37 -0.91
N THR A 14 -23.70 10.57 -0.88
CA THR A 14 -22.83 10.18 0.24
C THR A 14 -21.87 11.31 0.56
N GLN A 15 -21.10 11.16 1.63
CA GLN A 15 -19.99 12.07 1.92
C GLN A 15 -18.62 11.41 1.65
N ALA A 16 -18.63 10.29 0.97
CA ALA A 16 -17.43 9.60 0.52
C ALA A 16 -16.94 10.19 -0.80
N ALA A 17 -15.71 9.82 -1.17
CA ALA A 17 -15.11 10.19 -2.44
C ALA A 17 -14.79 8.95 -3.25
N LEU A 18 -14.91 9.06 -4.56
CA LEU A 18 -14.39 8.10 -5.51
C LEU A 18 -13.03 8.60 -5.98
N GLY A 19 -12.01 7.77 -5.86
CA GLY A 19 -10.67 8.07 -6.35
C GLY A 19 -10.30 7.15 -7.49
N TRP A 20 -9.51 7.64 -8.43
CA TRP A 20 -9.06 6.80 -9.53
C TRP A 20 -7.71 7.23 -10.10
N ALA A 21 -7.04 6.25 -10.67
CA ALA A 21 -5.81 6.43 -11.43
C ALA A 21 -5.89 5.48 -12.63
N GLY A 22 -5.89 6.05 -13.84
CA GLY A 22 -6.11 5.24 -15.05
C GLY A 22 -7.44 4.51 -14.99
N GLY A 23 -7.42 3.19 -15.19
CA GLY A 23 -8.62 2.36 -15.14
C GLY A 23 -8.95 1.78 -13.76
N HIS A 24 -8.25 2.20 -12.71
CA HIS A 24 -8.43 1.68 -11.35
C HIS A 24 -9.17 2.69 -10.49
N THR A 25 -10.15 2.21 -9.72
CA THR A 25 -10.95 3.07 -8.84
C THR A 25 -10.99 2.52 -7.42
N ILE A 26 -11.21 3.42 -6.46
CA ILE A 26 -11.23 3.10 -5.04
C ILE A 26 -12.19 4.08 -4.34
N VAL A 27 -12.83 3.63 -3.27
CA VAL A 27 -13.67 4.49 -2.43
C VAL A 27 -12.89 4.93 -1.22
N VAL A 28 -12.94 6.23 -0.94
CA VAL A 28 -12.28 6.86 0.20
C VAL A 28 -13.33 7.47 1.12
N ASP A 29 -13.26 7.17 2.40
CA ASP A 29 -14.22 7.66 3.38
C ASP A 29 -13.55 7.81 4.74
N ARG A 30 -14.27 8.41 5.65
CA ARG A 30 -13.93 8.41 7.07
C ARG A 30 -14.62 7.23 7.75
N PRO A 31 -14.16 6.81 8.92
CA PRO A 31 -14.89 5.82 9.71
C PRO A 31 -16.32 6.25 9.97
N GLU A 32 -17.19 5.28 10.14
CA GLU A 32 -18.60 5.56 10.47
C GLU A 32 -18.70 6.43 11.72
N GLY A 33 -19.52 7.48 11.63
CA GLY A 33 -19.76 8.41 12.74
C GLY A 33 -18.74 9.54 12.87
N LYS A 34 -17.73 9.59 12.01
CA LYS A 34 -16.72 10.65 12.02
C LYS A 34 -16.99 11.64 10.90
N ALA A 35 -17.38 12.87 11.24
CA ALA A 35 -17.59 13.98 10.29
C ALA A 35 -18.42 13.56 9.06
N GLY A 36 -19.50 12.83 9.29
CA GLY A 36 -20.36 12.35 8.22
C GLY A 36 -19.88 11.09 7.50
N GLY A 37 -18.78 10.50 7.93
CA GLY A 37 -18.28 9.26 7.36
C GLY A 37 -19.23 8.10 7.59
N MET A 38 -19.27 7.17 6.67
CA MET A 38 -20.10 5.98 6.71
C MET A 38 -19.30 4.68 6.62
N GLY A 39 -17.97 4.80 6.67
CA GLY A 39 -17.10 3.61 6.59
C GLY A 39 -17.17 2.90 5.25
N LEU A 40 -17.43 3.61 4.16
CA LEU A 40 -17.65 3.00 2.85
C LEU A 40 -16.36 2.61 2.13
N GLY A 41 -15.22 3.07 2.59
CA GLY A 41 -13.95 2.81 1.93
C GLY A 41 -12.77 3.08 2.84
N PHE A 42 -11.58 3.14 2.24
CA PHE A 42 -10.33 3.39 2.96
C PHE A 42 -10.22 4.85 3.38
N ASN A 43 -9.64 5.11 4.53
CA ASN A 43 -9.20 6.45 4.90
C ASN A 43 -7.78 6.71 4.38
N GLY A 44 -7.32 7.97 4.49
CA GLY A 44 -6.02 8.37 3.97
C GLY A 44 -4.84 7.65 4.62
N GLY A 45 -4.91 7.37 5.91
CA GLY A 45 -3.86 6.62 6.61
C GLY A 45 -3.74 5.20 6.10
N GLN A 46 -4.87 4.53 5.90
CA GLN A 46 -4.90 3.19 5.31
C GLN A 46 -4.35 3.19 3.89
N LEU A 47 -4.70 4.19 3.09
CA LEU A 47 -4.19 4.33 1.72
C LEU A 47 -2.69 4.54 1.69
N LEU A 48 -2.16 5.34 2.60
CA LEU A 48 -0.72 5.54 2.70
C LEU A 48 -0.01 4.23 3.06
N ALA A 49 -0.54 3.49 4.03
CA ALA A 49 0.01 2.19 4.40
C ALA A 49 -0.05 1.19 3.24
N LEU A 50 -1.17 1.16 2.50
CA LEU A 50 -1.31 0.32 1.31
C LEU A 50 -0.28 0.70 0.24
N ALA A 51 -0.03 1.99 0.04
CA ALA A 51 0.97 2.44 -0.92
C ALA A 51 2.36 1.95 -0.55
N ILE A 52 2.74 2.05 0.71
CA ILE A 52 4.03 1.58 1.20
C ILE A 52 4.17 0.07 0.99
N GLY A 53 3.18 -0.70 1.43
CA GLY A 53 3.19 -2.15 1.30
C GLY A 53 3.09 -2.61 -0.16
N GLY A 54 2.26 -1.94 -0.95
CA GLY A 54 2.10 -2.26 -2.37
C GLY A 54 3.37 -2.03 -3.17
N CYS A 55 4.07 -0.93 -2.90
CA CYS A 55 5.39 -0.69 -3.50
C CYS A 55 6.36 -1.81 -3.15
N PHE A 56 6.38 -2.25 -1.89
CA PHE A 56 7.29 -3.32 -1.50
C PHE A 56 6.92 -4.67 -2.15
N CYS A 57 5.64 -4.97 -2.28
CA CYS A 57 5.20 -6.16 -3.04
C CYS A 57 5.74 -6.13 -4.48
N ASN A 58 5.69 -4.97 -5.11
CA ASN A 58 6.24 -4.82 -6.46
C ASN A 58 7.77 -4.93 -6.46
N ASP A 59 8.43 -4.33 -5.48
CA ASP A 59 9.88 -4.39 -5.36
C ASP A 59 10.38 -5.82 -5.16
N LEU A 60 9.63 -6.64 -4.43
CA LEU A 60 9.93 -8.08 -4.32
C LEU A 60 9.89 -8.76 -5.69
N ARG A 61 8.90 -8.42 -6.52
CA ARG A 61 8.80 -8.96 -7.89
C ARG A 61 9.94 -8.48 -8.77
N TYR A 62 10.29 -7.18 -8.69
CA TYR A 62 11.42 -6.63 -9.44
C TYR A 62 12.74 -7.30 -9.01
N ALA A 63 12.96 -7.46 -7.72
CA ALA A 63 14.17 -8.11 -7.21
C ALA A 63 14.25 -9.57 -7.64
N ALA A 64 13.15 -10.31 -7.55
CA ALA A 64 13.11 -11.70 -7.99
C ALA A 64 13.41 -11.82 -9.49
N ASP A 65 12.81 -10.97 -10.31
CA ASP A 65 13.04 -10.95 -11.76
C ASP A 65 14.52 -10.68 -12.08
N GLU A 66 15.11 -9.67 -11.44
CA GLU A 66 16.53 -9.33 -11.59
C GLU A 66 17.45 -10.50 -11.24
N MET A 67 17.08 -11.28 -10.22
CA MET A 67 17.86 -12.41 -9.73
C MET A 67 17.55 -13.72 -10.45
N GLY A 68 16.66 -13.73 -11.44
CA GLY A 68 16.24 -14.92 -12.15
C GLY A 68 15.46 -15.90 -11.29
N ALA A 69 14.82 -15.41 -10.22
CA ALA A 69 14.03 -16.20 -9.28
C ALA A 69 12.55 -15.95 -9.44
N ARG A 70 11.73 -16.84 -8.89
CA ARG A 70 10.27 -16.70 -8.92
C ARG A 70 9.74 -16.86 -7.51
N LEU A 71 8.91 -15.92 -7.11
CA LEU A 71 8.23 -15.95 -5.81
C LEU A 71 6.84 -16.53 -5.97
N GLY A 72 6.45 -17.37 -5.04
CA GLY A 72 5.08 -17.86 -4.91
C GLY A 72 4.27 -16.92 -4.01
N ARG A 73 4.00 -17.38 -2.78
CA ARG A 73 3.23 -16.61 -1.81
C ARG A 73 4.02 -15.37 -1.34
N ILE A 74 3.33 -14.25 -1.28
CA ILE A 74 3.85 -13.02 -0.67
C ILE A 74 2.78 -12.50 0.29
N ALA A 75 3.19 -12.17 1.50
CA ALA A 75 2.33 -11.50 2.47
C ALA A 75 3.11 -10.34 3.09
N VAL A 76 2.51 -9.15 3.05
CA VAL A 76 3.10 -7.93 3.60
C VAL A 76 2.05 -7.25 4.47
N ALA A 77 2.43 -6.91 5.69
CA ALA A 77 1.60 -6.11 6.58
C ALA A 77 2.35 -4.84 6.94
N VAL A 78 1.66 -3.71 6.91
CA VAL A 78 2.23 -2.41 7.23
C VAL A 78 1.42 -1.79 8.35
N THR A 79 2.12 -1.36 9.40
CA THR A 79 1.55 -0.57 10.49
C THR A 79 2.10 0.84 10.37
N LEU A 80 1.19 1.80 10.20
CA LEU A 80 1.53 3.21 10.13
C LEU A 80 1.21 3.87 11.47
N GLN A 81 2.14 4.64 12.01
CA GLN A 81 1.92 5.42 13.21
C GLN A 81 1.76 6.89 12.86
N LEU A 82 0.71 7.49 13.43
CA LEU A 82 0.36 8.88 13.22
C LEU A 82 0.30 9.58 14.56
N GLU A 83 0.91 10.73 14.69
CA GLU A 83 1.00 11.48 15.94
C GLU A 83 0.75 12.97 15.71
N GLY A 84 0.29 13.63 16.76
CA GLY A 84 0.20 15.08 16.79
C GLY A 84 -1.13 15.65 16.32
N THR A 85 -1.18 16.98 16.36
CA THR A 85 -2.32 17.77 15.89
C THR A 85 -1.79 18.92 15.03
N PRO A 86 -1.95 18.87 13.69
CA PRO A 86 -2.59 17.80 12.93
C PRO A 86 -1.80 16.47 12.97
N LEU A 87 -2.47 15.38 12.66
CA LEU A 87 -1.84 14.07 12.61
C LEU A 87 -0.81 14.00 11.50
N ILE A 88 0.38 13.52 11.84
CA ILE A 88 1.49 13.36 10.89
C ILE A 88 1.99 11.93 11.01
N ALA A 89 2.25 11.29 9.88
CA ALA A 89 2.86 9.97 9.87
C ALA A 89 4.31 10.08 10.37
N THR A 90 4.62 9.37 11.45
CA THR A 90 5.93 9.44 12.10
C THR A 90 6.74 8.17 11.94
N ALA A 91 6.08 7.04 11.68
CA ALA A 91 6.76 5.76 11.51
C ALA A 91 5.88 4.79 10.73
N ALA A 92 6.54 3.89 10.03
CA ALA A 92 5.89 2.74 9.40
C ALA A 92 6.71 1.50 9.70
N THR A 93 6.02 0.44 10.10
CA THR A 93 6.65 -0.87 10.35
C THR A 93 6.07 -1.86 9.36
N MET A 94 6.92 -2.69 8.78
CA MET A 94 6.51 -3.66 7.79
C MET A 94 6.96 -5.04 8.19
N THR A 95 6.06 -6.01 8.11
CA THR A 95 6.40 -7.44 8.22
C THR A 95 6.20 -8.09 6.86
N VAL A 96 7.16 -8.90 6.46
CA VAL A 96 7.19 -9.52 5.14
C VAL A 96 7.37 -11.01 5.29
N SER A 97 6.59 -11.79 4.56
CA SER A 97 6.73 -13.24 4.46
C SER A 97 6.52 -13.64 3.02
N CYS A 98 7.44 -14.41 2.47
CA CYS A 98 7.31 -14.92 1.10
C CYS A 98 8.03 -16.24 0.94
N ASP A 99 7.64 -16.96 -0.11
CA ASP A 99 8.22 -18.25 -0.46
C ASP A 99 8.73 -18.19 -1.90
N ALA A 100 9.92 -18.76 -2.12
CA ALA A 100 10.41 -18.98 -3.48
C ALA A 100 9.73 -20.23 -4.07
N MET A 101 9.39 -20.18 -5.34
CA MET A 101 8.68 -21.27 -5.99
C MET A 101 9.48 -22.57 -6.09
N ASP A 102 10.81 -22.48 -6.12
CA ASP A 102 11.70 -23.63 -6.14
C ASP A 102 12.07 -24.17 -4.75
N GLY A 103 11.48 -23.61 -3.70
CA GLY A 103 11.78 -23.99 -2.33
C GLY A 103 13.09 -23.41 -1.78
N ALA A 104 13.77 -22.56 -2.53
CA ALA A 104 14.98 -21.90 -2.06
C ALA A 104 14.65 -20.84 -0.98
N ASP A 105 15.71 -20.40 -0.29
CA ASP A 105 15.59 -19.36 0.72
C ASP A 105 15.22 -18.01 0.06
N PRO A 106 14.10 -17.38 0.41
CA PRO A 106 13.70 -16.11 -0.19
C PRO A 106 14.46 -14.89 0.39
N ARG A 107 15.21 -15.04 1.48
CA ARG A 107 15.86 -13.89 2.15
C ARG A 107 16.75 -13.05 1.24
N PRO A 108 17.54 -13.59 0.31
CA PRO A 108 18.31 -12.75 -0.60
C PRO A 108 17.44 -11.84 -1.46
N ILE A 109 16.26 -12.30 -1.87
CA ILE A 109 15.33 -11.51 -2.65
C ILE A 109 14.75 -10.37 -1.80
N VAL A 110 14.37 -10.69 -0.56
CA VAL A 110 13.84 -9.67 0.38
C VAL A 110 14.89 -8.59 0.64
N GLU A 111 16.14 -8.98 0.87
CA GLU A 111 17.22 -8.01 1.09
C GLU A 111 17.47 -7.14 -0.14
N ARG A 112 17.42 -7.71 -1.33
CA ARG A 112 17.55 -6.93 -2.57
C ARG A 112 16.39 -5.95 -2.72
N ALA A 113 15.16 -6.40 -2.44
CA ALA A 113 13.99 -5.52 -2.49
C ALA A 113 14.14 -4.33 -1.54
N ARG A 114 14.69 -4.55 -0.35
CA ARG A 114 14.93 -3.47 0.62
C ARG A 114 15.91 -2.42 0.08
N THR A 115 16.87 -2.81 -0.72
CA THR A 115 17.86 -1.87 -1.26
C THR A 115 17.33 -1.03 -2.42
N ILE A 116 16.30 -1.49 -3.12
CA ILE A 116 15.71 -0.78 -4.25
C ILE A 116 14.41 -0.03 -3.89
N SER A 117 13.95 -0.19 -2.67
CA SER A 117 12.73 0.48 -2.19
C SER A 117 12.99 1.93 -1.78
#